data_0384662a1d2041e7784e50557dffa18e
#
_entry.id   0384662a1d2041e7784e50557dffa18e
#
_cell.length_a   1.000
_cell.length_b   1.000
_cell.length_c   1.000
_cell.angle_alpha   90.00
_cell.angle_beta   90.00
_cell.angle_gamma   90.00
#
_symmetry.space_group_name_H-M   'P 1'
#
loop_
_entity.id
_entity.type
_entity.pdbx_description
1 polymer ?
#
loop_
_entity_poly.entity_id
_entity_poly.type
_entity_poly.pdbx_seq_one_letter_code
_entity_poly.pdbx_strand_id
1 'polypeptide(L)'
;MVRTLESLRYLTFYITRHIVDRQIFTHLDDIETILNSNNAYNLHSTTGDSLNKILKHAITTVPWYLAKNIPSVLSGFPVVNKNVIRSSFNEFRSTCYRQSDLIAMITSGSTGTPFKIYQDRNKKLRNYADTLYFAGLAGYRPGHRLVYLKIWVKEKMKSPLTYRLQNIVPVDVIRFNEMEIEALINRMEKDRSTFGLLGYASALELICRYLDKTGHGPVKANVKSIIAISETLNDNTR
;
A
#
# COMPACT_ATOMS: atom_id res chain seq x y z
N MET A 1 25.88 -6.90 -14.51
CA MET A 1 25.90 -7.16 -13.05
C MET A 1 24.68 -6.57 -12.29
N VAL A 2 24.35 -5.28 -12.36
CA VAL A 2 23.19 -4.71 -11.62
C VAL A 2 21.86 -5.34 -12.06
N ARG A 3 21.57 -5.39 -13.35
CA ARG A 3 20.35 -6.02 -13.88
C ARG A 3 20.23 -7.50 -13.51
N THR A 4 21.34 -8.21 -13.45
CA THR A 4 21.37 -9.63 -13.03
C THR A 4 20.97 -9.77 -11.55
N LEU A 5 21.43 -8.84 -10.69
CA LEU A 5 21.06 -8.84 -9.27
C LEU A 5 19.59 -8.46 -9.04
N GLU A 6 19.06 -7.53 -9.83
CA GLU A 6 17.63 -7.17 -9.82
C GLU A 6 16.75 -8.36 -10.24
N SER A 7 17.15 -9.07 -11.30
CA SER A 7 16.46 -10.29 -11.75
C SER A 7 16.52 -11.41 -10.70
N LEU A 8 17.65 -11.57 -10.04
CA LEU A 8 17.79 -12.55 -8.95
C LEU A 8 16.87 -12.21 -7.78
N ARG A 9 16.82 -10.93 -7.35
CA ARG A 9 15.90 -10.48 -6.29
C ARG A 9 14.43 -10.68 -6.69
N TYR A 10 14.08 -10.40 -7.94
CA TYR A 10 12.77 -10.67 -8.48
C TYR A 10 12.39 -12.16 -8.36
N LEU A 11 13.26 -13.02 -8.84
CA LEU A 11 13.04 -14.48 -8.78
C LEU A 11 12.93 -14.96 -7.33
N THR A 12 13.84 -14.54 -6.46
CA THR A 12 13.82 -14.87 -5.02
C THR A 12 12.54 -14.40 -4.37
N PHE A 13 12.07 -13.20 -4.70
CA PHE A 13 10.80 -12.67 -4.19
C PHE A 13 9.64 -13.60 -4.56
N TYR A 14 9.50 -13.97 -5.83
CA TYR A 14 8.40 -14.82 -6.29
C TYR A 14 8.48 -16.24 -5.71
N ILE A 15 9.65 -16.85 -5.69
CA ILE A 15 9.83 -18.18 -5.07
C ILE A 15 9.47 -18.15 -3.58
N THR A 16 9.98 -17.18 -2.84
CA THR A 16 9.69 -17.05 -1.42
C THR A 16 8.19 -16.86 -1.17
N ARG A 17 7.52 -16.02 -1.98
CA ARG A 17 6.09 -15.78 -1.86
C ARG A 17 5.26 -16.99 -2.25
N HIS A 18 5.65 -17.74 -3.25
CA HIS A 18 4.98 -19.00 -3.60
C HIS A 18 5.03 -20.03 -2.46
N ILE A 19 6.14 -20.07 -1.72
CA ILE A 19 6.30 -21.01 -0.60
C ILE A 19 5.53 -20.53 0.65
N VAL A 20 5.65 -19.24 0.99
CA VAL A 20 5.17 -18.70 2.29
C VAL A 20 3.73 -18.18 2.22
N ASP A 21 3.37 -17.53 1.13
CA ASP A 21 2.13 -16.76 1.00
C ASP A 21 1.47 -16.93 -0.39
N ARG A 22 1.29 -18.18 -0.83
CA ARG A 22 0.73 -18.50 -2.16
C ARG A 22 -0.57 -17.76 -2.49
N GLN A 23 -1.39 -17.46 -1.48
CA GLN A 23 -2.64 -16.72 -1.66
C GLN A 23 -2.47 -15.33 -2.28
N ILE A 24 -1.27 -14.73 -2.22
CA ILE A 24 -1.00 -13.46 -2.89
C ILE A 24 -1.23 -13.58 -4.40
N PHE A 25 -0.81 -14.69 -5.01
CA PHE A 25 -0.98 -14.91 -6.45
C PHE A 25 -2.43 -15.13 -6.83
N THR A 26 -3.20 -15.86 -6.02
CA THR A 26 -4.66 -15.99 -6.21
C THR A 26 -5.34 -14.61 -6.17
N HIS A 27 -4.91 -13.74 -5.25
CA HIS A 27 -5.42 -12.38 -5.20
C HIS A 27 -4.98 -11.52 -6.38
N LEU A 28 -3.76 -11.69 -6.89
CA LEU A 28 -3.29 -10.99 -8.10
C LEU A 28 -4.12 -11.39 -9.31
N ASP A 29 -4.33 -12.70 -9.52
CA ASP A 29 -5.15 -13.23 -10.61
C ASP A 29 -6.61 -12.71 -10.54
N ASP A 30 -7.17 -12.65 -9.32
CA ASP A 30 -8.51 -12.10 -9.08
C ASP A 30 -8.58 -10.59 -9.42
N ILE A 31 -7.59 -9.80 -8.99
CA ILE A 31 -7.51 -8.37 -9.31
C ILE A 31 -7.41 -8.18 -10.83
N GLU A 32 -6.54 -8.93 -11.48
CA GLU A 32 -6.34 -8.86 -12.93
C GLU A 32 -7.61 -9.23 -13.68
N THR A 33 -8.28 -10.30 -13.26
CA THR A 33 -9.55 -10.74 -13.84
C THR A 33 -10.63 -9.67 -13.70
N ILE A 34 -10.77 -9.05 -12.53
CA ILE A 34 -11.76 -7.99 -12.29
C ILE A 34 -11.46 -6.77 -13.16
N LEU A 35 -10.22 -6.31 -13.21
CA LEU A 35 -9.86 -5.06 -13.90
C LEU A 35 -9.77 -5.22 -15.43
N ASN A 36 -9.43 -6.40 -15.93
CA ASN A 36 -9.37 -6.69 -17.38
C ASN A 36 -10.68 -7.25 -17.94
N SER A 37 -11.70 -7.39 -17.11
CA SER A 37 -13.02 -7.82 -17.57
C SER A 37 -13.65 -6.76 -18.48
N ASN A 38 -13.61 -6.99 -19.79
CA ASN A 38 -14.27 -6.14 -20.79
C ASN A 38 -15.79 -6.28 -20.79
N ASN A 39 -16.34 -7.19 -19.99
CA ASN A 39 -17.77 -7.45 -19.90
C ASN A 39 -18.31 -6.82 -18.61
N ALA A 40 -19.00 -5.67 -18.75
CA ALA A 40 -19.63 -4.95 -17.65
C ALA A 40 -20.59 -5.84 -16.84
N TYR A 41 -21.27 -6.80 -17.48
CA TYR A 41 -22.17 -7.74 -16.82
C TYR A 41 -21.41 -8.66 -15.84
N ASN A 42 -20.28 -9.23 -16.27
CA ASN A 42 -19.45 -10.09 -15.42
C ASN A 42 -18.85 -9.30 -14.26
N LEU A 43 -18.43 -8.06 -14.49
CA LEU A 43 -17.93 -7.18 -13.45
C LEU A 43 -18.99 -6.87 -12.40
N HIS A 44 -20.22 -6.50 -12.84
CA HIS A 44 -21.35 -6.25 -11.94
C HIS A 44 -21.75 -7.49 -11.15
N SER A 45 -21.78 -8.66 -11.76
CA SER A 45 -22.08 -9.92 -11.08
C SER A 45 -21.03 -10.23 -10.02
N THR A 46 -19.74 -10.23 -10.36
CA THR A 46 -18.64 -10.57 -9.43
C THR A 46 -18.53 -9.59 -8.26
N THR A 47 -18.67 -8.29 -8.54
CA THR A 47 -18.65 -7.26 -7.48
C THR A 47 -19.90 -7.29 -6.63
N GLY A 48 -21.07 -7.55 -7.23
CA GLY A 48 -22.34 -7.73 -6.52
C GLY A 48 -22.31 -8.92 -5.58
N ASP A 49 -21.79 -10.07 -6.02
CA ASP A 49 -21.63 -11.26 -5.20
C ASP A 49 -20.67 -11.02 -4.02
N SER A 50 -19.57 -10.31 -4.27
CA SER A 50 -18.60 -9.95 -3.23
C SER A 50 -19.21 -8.99 -2.21
N LEU A 51 -19.99 -8.00 -2.67
CA LEU A 51 -20.75 -7.11 -1.81
C LEU A 51 -21.77 -7.89 -0.96
N ASN A 52 -22.57 -8.73 -1.57
CA ASN A 52 -23.57 -9.54 -0.86
C ASN A 52 -22.93 -10.45 0.20
N LYS A 53 -21.78 -11.05 -0.09
CA LYS A 53 -21.02 -11.85 0.87
C LYS A 53 -20.59 -11.03 2.08
N ILE A 54 -20.04 -9.82 1.88
CA ILE A 54 -19.59 -8.97 3.00
C ILE A 54 -20.76 -8.44 3.83
N LEU A 55 -21.87 -8.04 3.18
CA LEU A 55 -23.08 -7.60 3.88
C LEU A 55 -23.66 -8.73 4.73
N LYS A 56 -23.80 -9.92 4.16
CA LYS A 56 -24.26 -11.11 4.88
C LYS A 56 -23.33 -11.44 6.05
N HIS A 57 -22.02 -11.43 5.83
CA HIS A 57 -21.04 -11.64 6.91
C HIS A 57 -21.23 -10.61 8.03
N ALA A 58 -21.39 -9.33 7.70
CA ALA A 58 -21.56 -8.27 8.69
C ALA A 58 -22.79 -8.49 9.57
N ILE A 59 -23.96 -8.76 8.98
CA ILE A 59 -25.21 -8.95 9.73
C ILE A 59 -25.31 -10.28 10.47
N THR A 60 -24.46 -11.27 10.15
CA THR A 60 -24.49 -12.57 10.82
C THR A 60 -23.41 -12.75 11.88
N THR A 61 -22.33 -11.95 11.83
CA THR A 61 -21.15 -12.19 12.67
C THR A 61 -20.67 -10.99 13.46
N VAL A 62 -21.15 -9.79 13.13
CA VAL A 62 -20.74 -8.56 13.82
C VAL A 62 -21.85 -8.12 14.79
N PRO A 63 -21.63 -8.20 16.12
CA PRO A 63 -22.67 -7.94 17.13
C PRO A 63 -23.35 -6.59 16.97
N TRP A 64 -22.61 -5.55 16.60
CA TRP A 64 -23.16 -4.21 16.40
C TRP A 64 -24.23 -4.14 15.32
N TYR A 65 -24.06 -4.88 14.22
CA TYR A 65 -25.07 -4.97 13.14
C TYR A 65 -26.19 -5.95 13.48
N LEU A 66 -25.87 -7.06 14.14
CA LEU A 66 -26.86 -8.05 14.64
C LEU A 66 -27.89 -7.40 15.55
N ALA A 67 -27.47 -6.57 16.52
CA ALA A 67 -28.36 -5.90 17.47
C ALA A 67 -29.33 -4.92 16.81
N LYS A 68 -29.07 -4.48 15.58
CA LYS A 68 -29.89 -3.51 14.84
C LYS A 68 -30.86 -4.15 13.85
N ASN A 69 -30.83 -5.47 13.70
CA ASN A 69 -31.66 -6.22 12.76
C ASN A 69 -31.68 -5.62 11.34
N ILE A 70 -30.49 -5.32 10.81
CA ILE A 70 -30.28 -4.63 9.53
C ILE A 70 -30.57 -5.58 8.37
N PRO A 71 -31.31 -5.17 7.33
CA PRO A 71 -31.53 -5.97 6.14
C PRO A 71 -30.24 -6.16 5.36
N SER A 72 -30.09 -7.32 4.67
CA SER A 72 -28.89 -7.68 3.88
C SER A 72 -28.80 -6.92 2.55
N VAL A 73 -29.08 -5.63 2.56
CA VAL A 73 -28.95 -4.71 1.42
C VAL A 73 -28.16 -3.48 1.83
N LEU A 74 -27.32 -2.97 0.94
CA LEU A 74 -26.41 -1.87 1.27
C LEU A 74 -27.14 -0.62 1.82
N SER A 75 -28.29 -0.28 1.27
CA SER A 75 -29.12 0.85 1.70
C SER A 75 -29.66 0.72 3.11
N GLY A 76 -29.70 -0.49 3.67
CA GLY A 76 -30.11 -0.73 5.06
C GLY A 76 -28.99 -0.50 6.08
N PHE A 77 -27.73 -0.41 5.64
CA PHE A 77 -26.61 -0.20 6.54
C PHE A 77 -26.47 1.26 6.94
N PRO A 78 -26.38 1.57 8.23
CA PRO A 78 -26.15 2.93 8.69
C PRO A 78 -24.73 3.40 8.35
N VAL A 79 -24.59 4.69 8.09
CA VAL A 79 -23.26 5.30 7.95
C VAL A 79 -22.57 5.32 9.31
N VAL A 80 -21.39 4.72 9.39
CA VAL A 80 -20.58 4.69 10.60
C VAL A 80 -19.32 5.52 10.43
N ASN A 81 -18.98 6.29 11.45
CA ASN A 81 -17.74 7.06 11.50
C ASN A 81 -16.75 6.47 12.53
N LYS A 82 -15.53 7.00 12.57
CA LYS A 82 -14.50 6.52 13.49
C LYS A 82 -14.91 6.58 14.97
N ASN A 83 -15.74 7.56 15.38
CA ASN A 83 -16.15 7.69 16.77
C ASN A 83 -17.13 6.59 17.17
N VAL A 84 -18.09 6.27 16.29
CA VAL A 84 -19.00 5.13 16.48
C VAL A 84 -18.24 3.82 16.64
N ILE A 85 -17.24 3.58 15.77
CA ILE A 85 -16.42 2.36 15.86
C ILE A 85 -15.60 2.35 17.15
N ARG A 86 -15.06 3.49 17.60
CA ARG A 86 -14.29 3.57 18.87
C ARG A 86 -15.15 3.28 20.10
N SER A 87 -16.34 3.86 20.15
CA SER A 87 -17.25 3.70 21.30
C SER A 87 -17.76 2.25 21.44
N SER A 88 -17.92 1.54 20.34
CA SER A 88 -18.40 0.16 20.30
C SER A 88 -17.38 -0.81 19.71
N PHE A 89 -16.09 -0.58 19.99
CA PHE A 89 -14.99 -1.26 19.30
C PHE A 89 -15.10 -2.80 19.32
N ASN A 90 -15.45 -3.37 20.45
CA ASN A 90 -15.59 -4.84 20.58
C ASN A 90 -16.80 -5.37 19.83
N GLU A 91 -17.87 -4.61 19.75
CA GLU A 91 -19.10 -4.98 19.03
C GLU A 91 -18.91 -4.97 17.50
N PHE A 92 -17.99 -4.15 17.00
CA PHE A 92 -17.62 -4.12 15.58
C PHE A 92 -16.68 -5.27 15.17
N ARG A 93 -16.23 -6.09 16.11
CA ARG A 93 -15.42 -7.25 15.81
C ARG A 93 -16.29 -8.44 15.45
N SER A 94 -16.04 -9.04 14.28
CA SER A 94 -16.69 -10.28 13.87
C SER A 94 -16.38 -11.41 14.86
N THR A 95 -17.40 -12.17 15.23
CA THR A 95 -17.29 -13.34 16.13
C THR A 95 -16.68 -14.57 15.47
N CYS A 96 -16.53 -14.57 14.13
CA CYS A 96 -15.93 -15.68 13.38
C CYS A 96 -14.41 -15.81 13.59
N TYR A 97 -13.76 -14.79 14.15
CA TYR A 97 -12.30 -14.76 14.30
C TYR A 97 -11.89 -14.77 15.76
N ARG A 98 -10.89 -15.59 16.09
CA ARG A 98 -10.23 -15.52 17.40
C ARG A 98 -9.31 -14.29 17.43
N GLN A 99 -9.06 -13.73 18.60
CA GLN A 99 -8.17 -12.59 18.76
C GLN A 99 -6.74 -12.87 18.26
N SER A 100 -6.27 -14.12 18.39
CA SER A 100 -4.96 -14.58 17.90
C SER A 100 -4.82 -14.52 16.37
N ASP A 101 -5.94 -14.60 15.65
CA ASP A 101 -5.95 -14.66 14.18
C ASP A 101 -6.03 -13.27 13.54
N LEU A 102 -6.21 -12.25 14.40
CA LEU A 102 -6.40 -10.87 13.98
C LEU A 102 -5.12 -10.05 14.09
N ILE A 103 -4.88 -9.25 13.07
CA ILE A 103 -3.74 -8.32 12.97
C ILE A 103 -4.25 -6.90 13.21
N ALA A 104 -3.72 -6.24 14.24
CA ALA A 104 -4.08 -4.86 14.54
C ALA A 104 -3.47 -3.91 13.51
N MET A 105 -4.30 -3.04 12.95
CA MET A 105 -3.91 -1.90 12.13
C MET A 105 -4.20 -0.61 12.88
N ILE A 106 -3.19 0.25 13.00
CA ILE A 106 -3.29 1.51 13.73
C ILE A 106 -2.91 2.64 12.77
N THR A 107 -3.79 3.63 12.65
CA THR A 107 -3.49 4.86 11.90
C THR A 107 -2.97 5.93 12.86
N SER A 108 -2.09 6.81 12.41
CA SER A 108 -1.53 7.91 13.21
C SER A 108 -2.57 8.95 13.64
N GLY A 109 -3.76 8.94 13.05
CA GLY A 109 -4.86 9.86 13.35
C GLY A 109 -4.48 11.32 13.16
N SER A 110 -4.94 11.98 12.09
CA SER A 110 -4.74 13.41 11.86
C SER A 110 -5.29 14.31 12.99
N THR A 111 -6.16 13.75 13.85
CA THR A 111 -6.77 14.40 15.02
C THR A 111 -6.08 14.05 16.34
N GLY A 112 -4.85 13.51 16.30
CA GLY A 112 -4.07 13.17 17.51
C GLY A 112 -4.45 11.86 18.19
N THR A 113 -5.62 11.29 17.93
CA THR A 113 -6.04 10.02 18.55
C THR A 113 -5.89 8.87 17.56
N PRO A 114 -5.03 7.86 17.80
CA PRO A 114 -4.87 6.72 16.94
C PRO A 114 -6.18 5.97 16.73
N PHE A 115 -6.45 5.56 15.49
CA PHE A 115 -7.60 4.73 15.17
C PHE A 115 -7.13 3.30 14.90
N LYS A 116 -7.65 2.35 15.67
CA LYS A 116 -7.31 0.93 15.61
C LYS A 116 -8.45 0.18 14.94
N ILE A 117 -8.11 -0.74 14.04
CA ILE A 117 -9.00 -1.75 13.48
C ILE A 117 -8.28 -3.10 13.44
N TYR A 118 -9.03 -4.16 13.25
CA TYR A 118 -8.48 -5.49 13.00
C TYR A 118 -8.68 -5.92 11.56
N GLN A 119 -7.74 -6.69 11.05
CA GLN A 119 -7.86 -7.41 9.78
C GLN A 119 -7.37 -8.86 9.97
N ASP A 120 -7.90 -9.77 9.20
CA ASP A 120 -7.40 -11.13 9.12
C ASP A 120 -6.17 -11.23 8.19
N ARG A 121 -5.55 -12.40 8.15
CA ARG A 121 -4.40 -12.66 7.27
C ARG A 121 -4.78 -12.54 5.80
N ASN A 122 -5.98 -13.01 5.41
CA ASN A 122 -6.43 -12.96 4.02
C ASN A 122 -6.54 -11.51 3.52
N LYS A 123 -7.17 -10.63 4.30
CA LYS A 123 -7.23 -9.19 3.98
C LYS A 123 -5.85 -8.56 3.89
N LYS A 124 -4.92 -8.93 4.76
CA LYS A 124 -3.54 -8.45 4.70
C LYS A 124 -2.84 -8.88 3.41
N LEU A 125 -3.02 -10.14 2.98
CA LEU A 125 -2.45 -10.66 1.75
C LEU A 125 -3.07 -10.01 0.52
N ARG A 126 -4.40 -9.74 0.55
CA ARG A 126 -5.07 -8.99 -0.50
C ARG A 126 -4.52 -7.57 -0.64
N ASN A 127 -4.38 -6.83 0.46
CA ASN A 127 -3.77 -5.48 0.42
C ASN A 127 -2.35 -5.51 -0.15
N TYR A 128 -1.60 -6.60 0.10
CA TYR A 128 -0.27 -6.74 -0.47
C TYR A 128 -0.31 -7.01 -1.98
N ALA A 129 -1.25 -7.85 -2.43
CA ALA A 129 -1.49 -8.10 -3.84
C ALA A 129 -1.93 -6.82 -4.58
N ASP A 130 -2.87 -6.05 -4.00
CA ASP A 130 -3.28 -4.74 -4.52
C ASP A 130 -2.04 -3.83 -4.72
N THR A 131 -1.18 -3.73 -3.70
CA THR A 131 0.05 -2.92 -3.77
C THR A 131 0.98 -3.37 -4.89
N LEU A 132 1.19 -4.68 -5.04
CA LEU A 132 2.04 -5.24 -6.11
C LEU A 132 1.45 -4.98 -7.50
N TYR A 133 0.16 -5.19 -7.65
CA TYR A 133 -0.53 -5.00 -8.92
C TYR A 133 -0.45 -3.55 -9.40
N PHE A 134 -0.89 -2.60 -8.56
CA PHE A 134 -0.89 -1.19 -8.93
C PHE A 134 0.52 -0.59 -9.05
N ALA A 135 1.47 -1.05 -8.24
CA ALA A 135 2.87 -0.67 -8.43
C ALA A 135 3.43 -1.21 -9.76
N GLY A 136 3.01 -2.42 -10.16
CA GLY A 136 3.33 -3.01 -11.46
C GLY A 136 2.80 -2.20 -12.63
N LEU A 137 1.56 -1.71 -12.56
CA LEU A 137 0.98 -0.80 -13.57
C LEU A 137 1.77 0.50 -13.70
N ALA A 138 2.32 1.01 -12.59
CA ALA A 138 3.21 2.17 -12.60
C ALA A 138 4.64 1.85 -13.09
N GLY A 139 4.95 0.60 -13.45
CA GLY A 139 6.26 0.17 -13.94
C GLY A 139 7.24 -0.31 -12.86
N TYR A 140 6.84 -0.36 -11.59
CA TYR A 140 7.67 -0.93 -10.52
C TYR A 140 7.66 -2.46 -10.57
N ARG A 141 8.84 -3.07 -10.38
CA ARG A 141 8.97 -4.52 -10.22
C ARG A 141 9.73 -4.84 -8.93
N PRO A 142 9.32 -5.88 -8.17
CA PRO A 142 10.15 -6.39 -7.08
C PRO A 142 11.59 -6.64 -7.56
N GLY A 143 12.57 -6.16 -6.80
CA GLY A 143 13.98 -6.20 -7.21
C GLY A 143 14.52 -4.85 -7.70
N HIS A 144 13.70 -3.96 -8.26
CA HIS A 144 14.08 -2.57 -8.48
C HIS A 144 14.48 -1.91 -7.16
N ARG A 145 15.32 -0.88 -7.22
CA ARG A 145 15.67 -0.10 -6.03
C ARG A 145 14.53 0.86 -5.69
N LEU A 146 13.85 0.60 -4.59
CA LEU A 146 12.75 1.42 -4.13
C LEU A 146 13.25 2.54 -3.22
N VAL A 147 13.17 3.78 -3.67
CA VAL A 147 13.31 4.97 -2.81
C VAL A 147 11.97 5.22 -2.15
N TYR A 148 11.91 5.09 -0.82
CA TYR A 148 10.65 5.20 -0.10
C TYR A 148 10.66 6.42 0.83
N LEU A 149 10.00 7.50 0.36
CA LEU A 149 9.92 8.80 1.01
C LEU A 149 8.68 8.86 1.92
N LYS A 150 8.88 8.75 3.21
CA LYS A 150 7.80 8.87 4.21
C LYS A 150 8.34 9.24 5.58
N ILE A 151 7.46 9.48 6.53
CA ILE A 151 7.82 9.55 7.95
C ILE A 151 8.17 8.15 8.45
N TRP A 152 9.41 7.96 8.92
CA TRP A 152 9.89 6.70 9.46
C TRP A 152 9.89 6.71 10.99
N VAL A 153 9.07 5.83 11.56
CA VAL A 153 9.02 5.62 13.02
C VAL A 153 10.02 4.54 13.39
N LYS A 154 10.96 4.85 14.27
CA LYS A 154 12.10 3.97 14.61
C LYS A 154 11.66 2.55 15.01
N GLU A 155 10.58 2.44 15.80
CA GLU A 155 10.05 1.16 16.30
C GLU A 155 9.48 0.27 15.19
N LYS A 156 9.17 0.86 14.01
CA LYS A 156 8.64 0.15 12.85
C LYS A 156 9.65 -0.03 11.73
N MET A 157 10.89 0.41 11.94
CA MET A 157 11.95 0.22 10.96
C MET A 157 12.41 -1.25 10.95
N LYS A 158 12.66 -1.75 9.76
CA LYS A 158 13.31 -3.05 9.56
C LYS A 158 14.81 -2.93 9.82
N SER A 159 15.49 -4.06 10.00
CA SER A 159 16.95 -4.05 10.09
C SER A 159 17.59 -3.52 8.79
N PRO A 160 18.78 -2.90 8.86
CA PRO A 160 19.51 -2.44 7.67
C PRO A 160 19.75 -3.56 6.64
N LEU A 161 20.00 -4.79 7.12
CA LEU A 161 20.16 -5.96 6.27
C LEU A 161 18.87 -6.26 5.50
N THR A 162 17.70 -6.17 6.14
CA THR A 162 16.42 -6.39 5.48
C THR A 162 16.17 -5.35 4.38
N TYR A 163 16.44 -4.07 4.62
CA TYR A 163 16.34 -3.03 3.59
C TYR A 163 17.28 -3.30 2.41
N ARG A 164 18.52 -3.73 2.69
CA ARG A 164 19.49 -4.06 1.64
C ARG A 164 19.04 -5.26 0.80
N LEU A 165 18.53 -6.31 1.43
CA LEU A 165 18.00 -7.48 0.72
C LEU A 165 16.78 -7.14 -0.13
N GLN A 166 15.86 -6.34 0.40
CA GLN A 166 14.67 -5.88 -0.30
C GLN A 166 14.95 -4.77 -1.31
N ASN A 167 16.18 -4.28 -1.40
CA ASN A 167 16.61 -3.16 -2.25
C ASN A 167 15.80 -1.87 -1.99
N ILE A 168 15.50 -1.58 -0.72
CA ILE A 168 14.75 -0.39 -0.30
C ILE A 168 15.73 0.65 0.28
N VAL A 169 15.58 1.88 -0.16
CA VAL A 169 16.26 3.07 0.37
C VAL A 169 15.23 3.88 1.16
N PRO A 170 15.20 3.76 2.51
CA PRO A 170 14.31 4.58 3.30
C PRO A 170 14.80 6.03 3.33
N VAL A 171 13.92 6.99 3.04
CA VAL A 171 14.17 8.43 3.11
C VAL A 171 13.16 9.04 4.07
N ASP A 172 13.65 9.67 5.15
CA ASP A 172 12.81 10.30 6.15
C ASP A 172 12.45 11.72 5.73
N VAL A 173 11.17 11.96 5.46
CA VAL A 173 10.68 13.25 4.98
C VAL A 173 10.66 14.34 6.04
N ILE A 174 10.80 14.03 7.35
CA ILE A 174 10.90 15.04 8.41
C ILE A 174 12.18 15.88 8.26
N ARG A 175 13.26 15.27 7.77
CA ARG A 175 14.56 15.91 7.60
C ARG A 175 14.89 16.18 6.13
N PHE A 176 13.92 16.04 5.24
CA PHE A 176 14.14 16.09 3.81
C PHE A 176 14.26 17.55 3.33
N ASN A 177 15.47 18.10 3.42
CA ASN A 177 15.84 19.44 2.97
C ASN A 177 16.63 19.40 1.64
N GLU A 178 17.02 20.57 1.13
CA GLU A 178 17.71 20.68 -0.15
C GLU A 178 19.02 19.87 -0.22
N MET A 179 19.79 19.80 0.87
CA MET A 179 21.03 19.01 0.92
C MET A 179 20.73 17.50 0.80
N GLU A 180 19.67 17.03 1.48
CA GLU A 180 19.25 15.63 1.40
C GLU A 180 18.69 15.28 0.03
N ILE A 181 17.98 16.22 -0.63
CA ILE A 181 17.47 16.06 -2.00
C ILE A 181 18.64 15.97 -2.97
N GLU A 182 19.62 16.87 -2.88
CA GLU A 182 20.83 16.86 -3.70
C GLU A 182 21.60 15.55 -3.53
N ALA A 183 21.82 15.15 -2.29
CA ALA A 183 22.50 13.88 -1.99
C ALA A 183 21.77 12.66 -2.56
N LEU A 184 20.43 12.66 -2.50
CA LEU A 184 19.60 11.61 -3.09
C LEU A 184 19.76 11.58 -4.62
N ILE A 185 19.64 12.72 -5.30
CA ILE A 185 19.78 12.84 -6.76
C ILE A 185 21.16 12.38 -7.19
N ASN A 186 22.22 12.92 -6.58
CA ASN A 186 23.60 12.53 -6.85
C ASN A 186 23.86 11.03 -6.67
N ARG A 187 23.24 10.43 -5.66
CA ARG A 187 23.31 8.99 -5.43
C ARG A 187 22.61 8.20 -6.53
N MET A 188 21.41 8.65 -6.95
CA MET A 188 20.64 8.00 -8.00
C MET A 188 21.36 8.07 -9.35
N GLU A 189 21.98 9.18 -9.69
CA GLU A 189 22.72 9.36 -10.95
C GLU A 189 23.98 8.51 -11.04
N LYS A 190 24.67 8.31 -9.90
CA LYS A 190 25.87 7.45 -9.82
C LYS A 190 25.53 5.96 -9.83
N ASP A 191 24.28 5.60 -9.52
CA ASP A 191 23.85 4.22 -9.38
C ASP A 191 23.17 3.74 -10.66
N ARG A 192 23.61 2.60 -11.18
CA ARG A 192 23.07 1.98 -12.40
C ARG A 192 21.83 1.12 -12.16
N SER A 193 21.27 1.15 -10.94
CA SER A 193 20.07 0.41 -10.60
C SER A 193 18.84 0.96 -11.34
N THR A 194 17.84 0.12 -11.50
CA THR A 194 16.50 0.56 -11.88
C THR A 194 15.77 1.07 -10.64
N PHE A 195 15.26 2.29 -10.67
CA PHE A 195 14.61 2.94 -9.53
C PHE A 195 13.09 2.95 -9.66
N GLY A 196 12.43 2.75 -8.52
CA GLY A 196 11.07 3.19 -8.27
C GLY A 196 11.08 4.18 -7.11
N LEU A 197 10.32 5.26 -7.22
CA LEU A 197 10.07 6.21 -6.15
C LEU A 197 8.66 5.99 -5.62
N LEU A 198 8.53 5.88 -4.32
CA LEU A 198 7.24 5.80 -3.62
C LEU A 198 7.27 6.79 -2.47
N GLY A 199 6.34 7.74 -2.42
CA GLY A 199 6.38 8.73 -1.36
C GLY A 199 5.15 9.60 -1.24
N TYR A 200 5.11 10.42 -0.19
CA TYR A 200 4.10 11.46 -0.06
C TYR A 200 4.19 12.44 -1.23
N ALA A 201 3.04 12.92 -1.71
CA ALA A 201 3.00 13.87 -2.81
C ALA A 201 3.82 15.14 -2.49
N SER A 202 3.72 15.63 -1.25
CA SER A 202 4.53 16.77 -0.77
C SER A 202 6.04 16.53 -0.83
N ALA A 203 6.51 15.31 -0.56
CA ALA A 203 7.94 14.98 -0.66
C ALA A 203 8.42 14.94 -2.12
N LEU A 204 7.60 14.45 -3.03
CA LEU A 204 7.88 14.48 -4.46
C LEU A 204 7.90 15.93 -4.98
N GLU A 205 6.96 16.76 -4.52
CA GLU A 205 6.92 18.19 -4.85
C GLU A 205 8.19 18.92 -4.41
N LEU A 206 8.74 18.63 -3.23
CA LEU A 206 10.00 19.20 -2.77
C LEU A 206 11.15 18.88 -3.74
N ILE A 207 11.20 17.65 -4.29
CA ILE A 207 12.19 17.27 -5.29
C ILE A 207 11.99 18.10 -6.56
N CYS A 208 10.76 18.23 -7.08
CA CYS A 208 10.47 19.02 -8.28
C CYS A 208 10.89 20.50 -8.09
N ARG A 209 10.48 21.11 -6.98
CA ARG A 209 10.85 22.50 -6.65
C ARG A 209 12.36 22.70 -6.54
N TYR A 210 13.08 21.75 -5.99
CA TYR A 210 14.55 21.82 -5.94
C TYR A 210 15.16 21.79 -7.33
N LEU A 211 14.71 20.88 -8.19
CA LEU A 211 15.20 20.76 -9.57
C LEU A 211 14.93 22.05 -10.36
N ASP A 212 13.74 22.63 -10.24
CA ASP A 212 13.36 23.88 -10.88
C ASP A 212 14.21 25.06 -10.37
N LYS A 213 14.36 25.18 -9.04
CA LYS A 213 15.13 26.25 -8.38
C LYS A 213 16.61 26.25 -8.80
N THR A 214 17.20 25.06 -8.93
CA THR A 214 18.62 24.91 -9.24
C THR A 214 18.90 24.89 -10.73
N GLY A 215 17.87 24.89 -11.58
CA GLY A 215 18.02 24.72 -13.02
C GLY A 215 18.64 23.36 -13.37
N HIS A 216 18.47 22.36 -12.49
CA HIS A 216 18.97 21.02 -12.73
C HIS A 216 18.27 20.41 -13.94
N GLY A 217 19.05 19.98 -14.93
CA GLY A 217 18.48 19.27 -16.08
C GLY A 217 17.84 17.95 -15.70
N PRO A 218 17.34 17.16 -16.67
CA PRO A 218 16.74 15.86 -16.37
C PRO A 218 17.66 14.98 -15.56
N VAL A 219 17.14 14.39 -14.47
CA VAL A 219 17.90 13.48 -13.59
C VAL A 219 18.36 12.27 -14.39
N LYS A 220 19.68 12.05 -14.47
CA LYS A 220 20.31 10.97 -15.26
C LYS A 220 20.28 9.63 -14.50
N ALA A 221 19.11 9.20 -14.05
CA ALA A 221 18.90 7.93 -13.37
C ALA A 221 17.85 7.09 -14.10
N ASN A 222 17.96 5.77 -14.01
CA ASN A 222 16.99 4.86 -14.65
C ASN A 222 15.74 4.71 -13.78
N VAL A 223 14.91 5.75 -13.71
CA VAL A 223 13.62 5.74 -12.99
C VAL A 223 12.54 5.13 -13.86
N LYS A 224 11.86 4.10 -13.38
CA LYS A 224 10.78 3.40 -14.08
C LYS A 224 9.40 3.65 -13.50
N SER A 225 9.32 4.09 -12.25
CA SER A 225 8.05 4.37 -11.59
C SER A 225 8.18 5.49 -10.58
N ILE A 226 7.16 6.34 -10.52
CA ILE A 226 6.97 7.34 -9.46
C ILE A 226 5.54 7.18 -8.98
N ILE A 227 5.36 6.92 -7.69
CA ILE A 227 4.07 6.65 -7.06
C ILE A 227 3.87 7.61 -5.89
N ALA A 228 2.93 8.53 -6.05
CA ALA A 228 2.50 9.44 -4.99
C ALA A 228 1.45 8.77 -4.11
N ILE A 229 1.56 8.93 -2.78
CA ILE A 229 0.63 8.35 -1.81
C ILE A 229 0.18 9.38 -0.77
N SER A 230 -0.96 9.10 -0.15
CA SER A 230 -1.50 9.75 1.07
C SER A 230 -1.93 11.19 0.95
N GLU A 231 -1.59 11.89 -0.11
CA GLU A 231 -1.89 13.30 -0.32
C GLU A 231 -2.31 13.53 -1.78
N THR A 232 -3.00 14.61 -2.06
CA THR A 232 -3.34 15.01 -3.43
C THR A 232 -2.07 15.47 -4.15
N LEU A 233 -1.81 14.92 -5.32
CA LEU A 233 -0.75 15.38 -6.20
C LEU A 233 -1.20 16.65 -6.91
N ASN A 234 -0.41 17.72 -6.81
CA ASN A 234 -0.70 18.96 -7.55
C ASN A 234 -0.28 18.84 -9.03
N ASP A 235 -0.85 19.70 -9.88
CA ASP A 235 -0.60 19.64 -11.33
C ASP A 235 0.84 19.98 -11.71
N ASN A 236 1.54 20.81 -10.90
CA ASN A 236 2.95 21.17 -11.14
C ASN A 236 3.93 20.03 -10.84
N THR A 237 3.51 19.05 -10.01
CA THR A 237 4.33 17.89 -9.64
C THR A 237 4.04 16.68 -10.54
N ARG A 238 2.96 16.72 -11.30
CA ARG A 238 2.51 15.65 -12.20
C ARG A 238 3.29 15.66 -13.51
#